data_18acbf618334afebbac264623ff1ae12
#
_entry.id   18acbf618334afebbac264623ff1ae12
#
_cell.length_a   1.000
_cell.length_b   1.000
_cell.length_c   1.000
_cell.angle_alpha   90.00
_cell.angle_beta   90.00
_cell.angle_gamma   90.00
#
_symmetry.space_group_name_H-M   'P 1'
#
loop_
_entity.id
_entity.type
_entity.pdbx_description
1 polymer ?
#
loop_
_entity_poly.entity_id
_entity_poly.type
_entity_poly.pdbx_seq_one_letter_code
_entity_poly.pdbx_strand_id
1 'polypeptide(L)'
;MRVVAFAALLLFAAPLMAHSSTGGKNPLVGAWRLEQYVDTPEKGEPIYAFGNPPIGLFVFTADGHVSISLMRNPPAVGTESSDPDPDACIPSWYCSYFGTYRYDPAGPGWTTHVTGANIPNYLGTNQRRTFMIKGDLLIVSEAYLADGKTIHAKRVLRRVRR
;
A
#
# COMPACT_ATOMS: atom_id res chain seq x y z
N MET A 1 -67.74 28.37 -22.68
CA MET A 1 -66.60 27.78 -23.42
C MET A 1 -65.39 27.85 -22.50
N ARG A 2 -64.95 26.71 -21.97
CA ARG A 2 -63.75 26.59 -21.12
C ARG A 2 -62.63 26.03 -21.97
N VAL A 3 -61.55 26.78 -22.19
CA VAL A 3 -60.35 26.36 -22.89
C VAL A 3 -59.45 25.65 -21.86
N VAL A 4 -59.21 24.36 -22.07
CA VAL A 4 -58.24 23.59 -21.26
C VAL A 4 -56.89 23.64 -21.98
N ALA A 5 -55.91 24.31 -21.37
CA ALA A 5 -54.54 24.32 -21.87
C ALA A 5 -53.78 23.07 -21.38
N PHE A 6 -53.35 22.24 -22.33
CA PHE A 6 -52.43 21.13 -22.04
C PHE A 6 -50.97 21.64 -22.00
N ALA A 7 -50.37 21.58 -20.82
CA ALA A 7 -48.94 21.82 -20.66
C ALA A 7 -48.17 20.54 -20.95
N ALA A 8 -47.40 20.53 -22.05
CA ALA A 8 -46.52 19.43 -22.38
C ALA A 8 -45.22 19.51 -21.52
N LEU A 9 -45.03 18.54 -20.67
CA LEU A 9 -43.83 18.40 -19.85
C LEU A 9 -42.72 17.74 -20.69
N LEU A 10 -41.76 18.52 -21.13
CA LEU A 10 -40.57 18.04 -21.83
C LEU A 10 -39.58 17.48 -20.78
N LEU A 11 -39.48 16.17 -20.67
CA LEU A 11 -38.43 15.48 -19.93
C LEU A 11 -37.11 15.57 -20.67
N PHE A 12 -36.22 16.44 -20.22
CA PHE A 12 -34.82 16.46 -20.67
C PHE A 12 -34.10 15.29 -19.97
N ALA A 13 -33.84 14.23 -20.75
CA ALA A 13 -32.90 13.18 -20.35
C ALA A 13 -31.47 13.72 -20.47
N ALA A 14 -30.84 14.06 -19.36
CA ALA A 14 -29.41 14.37 -19.32
C ALA A 14 -28.60 13.13 -19.68
N PRO A 15 -27.64 13.20 -20.63
CA PRO A 15 -26.78 12.06 -20.91
C PRO A 15 -25.89 11.79 -19.70
N LEU A 16 -25.95 10.57 -19.16
CA LEU A 16 -24.96 10.07 -18.21
C LEU A 16 -23.60 10.05 -18.93
N MET A 17 -22.76 11.03 -18.66
CA MET A 17 -21.37 11.02 -19.10
C MET A 17 -20.66 9.87 -18.36
N ALA A 18 -20.54 8.73 -19.02
CA ALA A 18 -19.66 7.66 -18.58
C ALA A 18 -18.23 8.23 -18.61
N HIS A 19 -17.66 8.46 -17.44
CA HIS A 19 -16.25 8.78 -17.33
C HIS A 19 -15.46 7.55 -17.75
N SER A 20 -15.08 7.48 -19.01
CA SER A 20 -14.08 6.55 -19.52
C SER A 20 -12.76 6.95 -18.86
N SER A 21 -12.38 6.26 -17.78
CA SER A 21 -11.03 6.34 -17.24
C SER A 21 -10.09 5.75 -18.30
N THR A 22 -9.45 6.59 -19.10
CA THR A 22 -8.27 6.24 -19.91
C THR A 22 -7.09 5.96 -18.97
N GLY A 23 -7.31 5.06 -18.01
CA GLY A 23 -6.30 4.61 -17.05
C GLY A 23 -5.41 3.59 -17.71
N GLY A 24 -4.14 3.94 -17.96
CA GLY A 24 -3.11 2.96 -18.28
C GLY A 24 -3.16 1.83 -17.25
N LYS A 25 -2.85 0.61 -17.69
CA LYS A 25 -2.88 -0.59 -16.86
C LYS A 25 -2.11 -0.34 -15.56
N ASN A 26 -2.77 -0.49 -14.41
CA ASN A 26 -2.15 -0.30 -13.11
C ASN A 26 -0.97 -1.29 -12.95
N PRO A 27 0.28 -0.80 -12.89
CA PRO A 27 1.46 -1.66 -12.92
C PRO A 27 1.67 -2.43 -11.62
N LEU A 28 0.99 -2.06 -10.54
CA LEU A 28 1.08 -2.75 -9.24
C LEU A 28 0.36 -4.09 -9.23
N VAL A 29 -0.72 -4.25 -10.03
CA VAL A 29 -1.57 -5.46 -10.01
C VAL A 29 -0.74 -6.73 -10.15
N GLY A 30 -0.93 -7.65 -9.20
CA GLY A 30 -0.24 -8.94 -9.10
C GLY A 30 0.35 -9.18 -7.72
N ALA A 31 1.16 -10.24 -7.64
CA ALA A 31 1.88 -10.61 -6.43
C ALA A 31 3.37 -10.26 -6.56
N TRP A 32 3.94 -9.79 -5.45
CA TRP A 32 5.31 -9.32 -5.36
C TRP A 32 5.98 -9.92 -4.13
N ARG A 33 7.01 -10.73 -4.36
CA ARG A 33 7.81 -11.34 -3.29
C ARG A 33 8.85 -10.34 -2.78
N LEU A 34 8.92 -10.13 -1.48
CA LEU A 34 9.91 -9.28 -0.85
C LEU A 34 11.31 -9.92 -0.96
N GLU A 35 12.29 -9.14 -1.41
CA GLU A 35 13.70 -9.55 -1.54
C GLU A 35 14.61 -8.76 -0.60
N GLN A 36 14.23 -7.50 -0.30
CA GLN A 36 15.00 -6.66 0.60
C GLN A 36 14.07 -5.78 1.44
N TYR A 37 14.37 -5.66 2.71
CA TYR A 37 13.80 -4.70 3.65
C TYR A 37 14.97 -4.09 4.42
N VAL A 38 15.26 -2.82 4.18
CA VAL A 38 16.37 -2.12 4.82
C VAL A 38 15.98 -0.71 5.18
N ASP A 39 16.37 -0.31 6.36
CA ASP A 39 16.26 1.04 6.89
C ASP A 39 17.67 1.57 7.13
N THR A 40 18.00 2.69 6.52
CA THR A 40 19.35 3.27 6.60
C THR A 40 19.27 4.64 7.27
N PRO A 41 19.78 4.78 8.50
CA PRO A 41 19.95 6.09 9.12
C PRO A 41 20.91 6.97 8.30
N GLU A 42 20.73 8.30 8.35
CA GLU A 42 21.70 9.24 7.73
C GLU A 42 23.13 9.01 8.25
N LYS A 43 23.24 8.57 9.51
CA LYS A 43 24.52 8.20 10.13
C LYS A 43 24.33 6.87 10.83
N GLY A 44 25.11 5.88 10.43
CA GLY A 44 25.07 4.54 11.02
C GLY A 44 24.96 3.44 9.98
N GLU A 45 24.90 2.21 10.46
CA GLU A 45 24.83 1.03 9.62
C GLU A 45 23.38 0.74 9.19
N PRO A 46 23.18 0.10 8.03
CA PRO A 46 21.88 -0.36 7.59
C PRO A 46 21.24 -1.35 8.59
N ILE A 47 19.94 -1.18 8.83
CA ILE A 47 19.15 -2.00 9.74
C ILE A 47 18.29 -2.95 8.92
N TYR A 48 18.43 -4.25 9.16
CA TYR A 48 17.65 -5.33 8.52
C TYR A 48 16.69 -5.95 9.53
N ALA A 49 15.66 -5.19 9.93
CA ALA A 49 14.71 -5.58 10.98
C ALA A 49 14.05 -6.95 10.73
N PHE A 50 13.83 -7.29 9.46
CA PHE A 50 13.21 -8.57 9.05
C PHE A 50 14.23 -9.57 8.48
N GLY A 51 15.54 -9.38 8.74
CA GLY A 51 16.60 -10.24 8.21
C GLY A 51 16.98 -9.92 6.77
N ASN A 52 17.96 -10.68 6.24
CA ASN A 52 18.46 -10.50 4.89
C ASN A 52 18.79 -11.87 4.26
N PRO A 53 17.95 -12.38 3.31
CA PRO A 53 16.71 -11.79 2.82
C PRO A 53 15.54 -11.95 3.82
N PRO A 54 14.57 -11.03 3.81
CA PRO A 54 13.31 -11.17 4.56
C PRO A 54 12.37 -12.17 3.89
N ILE A 55 11.27 -12.55 4.57
CA ILE A 55 10.16 -13.27 3.98
C ILE A 55 8.98 -12.31 3.85
N GLY A 56 8.35 -12.21 2.67
CA GLY A 56 7.18 -11.35 2.51
C GLY A 56 6.53 -11.44 1.15
N LEU A 57 5.25 -11.06 1.14
CA LEU A 57 4.44 -11.02 -0.06
C LEU A 57 3.51 -9.80 -0.01
N PHE A 58 3.49 -9.03 -1.11
CA PHE A 58 2.55 -7.95 -1.34
C PHE A 58 1.64 -8.38 -2.49
N VAL A 59 0.34 -8.28 -2.30
CA VAL A 59 -0.65 -8.64 -3.33
C VAL A 59 -1.54 -7.45 -3.61
N PHE A 60 -1.58 -7.03 -4.87
CA PHE A 60 -2.45 -5.97 -5.35
C PHE A 60 -3.45 -6.57 -6.33
N THR A 61 -4.73 -6.43 -6.07
CA THR A 61 -5.78 -6.93 -6.94
C THR A 61 -6.25 -5.85 -7.94
N ALA A 62 -6.84 -6.27 -9.04
CA ALA A 62 -7.33 -5.34 -10.06
C ALA A 62 -8.54 -4.53 -9.62
N ASP A 63 -9.30 -5.04 -8.65
CA ASP A 63 -10.47 -4.41 -8.05
C ASP A 63 -10.13 -3.46 -6.89
N GLY A 64 -8.84 -3.18 -6.66
CA GLY A 64 -8.40 -2.16 -5.72
C GLY A 64 -8.19 -2.62 -4.28
N HIS A 65 -7.95 -3.92 -4.04
CA HIS A 65 -7.56 -4.42 -2.72
C HIS A 65 -6.06 -4.70 -2.65
N VAL A 66 -5.50 -4.53 -1.47
CA VAL A 66 -4.09 -4.81 -1.19
C VAL A 66 -3.94 -5.58 0.10
N SER A 67 -3.03 -6.55 0.10
CA SER A 67 -2.56 -7.23 1.30
C SER A 67 -1.03 -7.24 1.31
N ILE A 68 -0.46 -6.82 2.41
CA ILE A 68 0.98 -6.73 2.65
C ILE A 68 1.29 -7.57 3.88
N SER A 69 2.16 -8.56 3.71
CA SER A 69 2.60 -9.41 4.80
C SER A 69 4.10 -9.64 4.69
N LEU A 70 4.79 -9.51 5.79
CA LEU A 70 6.22 -9.77 5.88
C LEU A 70 6.59 -10.30 7.27
N MET A 71 7.61 -11.12 7.31
CA MET A 71 8.11 -11.69 8.55
C MET A 71 9.63 -11.82 8.53
N ARG A 72 10.18 -11.92 9.71
CA ARG A 72 11.62 -12.07 9.92
C ARG A 72 12.11 -13.41 9.40
N ASN A 73 13.31 -13.38 8.82
CA ASN A 73 14.03 -14.58 8.40
C ASN A 73 15.41 -14.62 9.08
N PRO A 74 15.73 -15.67 9.84
CA PRO A 74 14.85 -16.81 10.15
C PRO A 74 13.64 -16.39 10.99
N PRO A 75 12.54 -17.16 10.96
CA PRO A 75 11.37 -16.90 11.79
C PRO A 75 11.76 -16.85 13.27
N ALA A 76 11.17 -15.90 13.99
CA ALA A 76 11.38 -15.84 15.43
C ALA A 76 10.72 -17.05 16.12
N VAL A 77 11.42 -17.63 17.07
CA VAL A 77 10.91 -18.69 17.95
C VAL A 77 10.86 -18.12 19.35
N GLY A 78 9.68 -18.11 19.96
CA GLY A 78 9.54 -17.70 21.37
C GLY A 78 8.62 -16.49 21.57
N THR A 79 8.74 -15.87 22.73
CA THR A 79 7.82 -14.89 23.29
C THR A 79 7.66 -13.65 22.41
N GLU A 80 6.42 -13.18 22.35
CA GLU A 80 6.06 -11.92 21.72
C GLU A 80 6.83 -10.75 22.34
N SER A 81 7.37 -9.90 21.49
CA SER A 81 7.85 -8.61 21.92
C SER A 81 6.64 -7.74 22.24
N SER A 82 6.43 -7.37 23.48
CA SER A 82 5.50 -6.31 23.85
C SER A 82 6.17 -4.96 23.58
N ASP A 83 6.32 -4.62 22.33
CA ASP A 83 6.78 -3.28 21.96
C ASP A 83 5.64 -2.29 22.26
N PRO A 84 5.84 -1.32 23.14
CA PRO A 84 4.81 -0.33 23.45
C PRO A 84 4.62 0.70 22.33
N ASP A 85 5.45 0.70 21.28
CA ASP A 85 5.31 1.62 20.16
C ASP A 85 4.07 1.27 19.31
N PRO A 86 3.03 2.13 19.29
CA PRO A 86 1.81 1.87 18.54
C PRO A 86 2.02 1.89 17.01
N ASP A 87 3.17 2.38 16.53
CA ASP A 87 3.57 2.34 15.13
C ASP A 87 4.40 1.09 14.78
N ALA A 88 4.73 0.26 15.78
CA ALA A 88 5.40 -1.01 15.58
C ALA A 88 4.44 -2.16 15.25
N CYS A 89 4.94 -3.17 14.58
CA CYS A 89 4.22 -4.42 14.35
C CYS A 89 4.13 -5.24 15.65
N ILE A 90 2.99 -5.83 15.92
CA ILE A 90 2.79 -6.72 17.09
C ILE A 90 2.36 -8.11 16.59
N PRO A 91 3.22 -9.13 16.71
CA PRO A 91 4.59 -9.12 17.22
C PRO A 91 5.58 -8.44 16.27
N SER A 92 6.68 -7.92 16.78
CA SER A 92 7.65 -7.12 16.00
C SER A 92 8.36 -7.89 14.88
N TRP A 93 8.34 -9.21 14.89
CA TRP A 93 8.92 -10.07 13.86
C TRP A 93 7.98 -10.41 12.71
N TYR A 94 6.72 -10.01 12.79
CA TYR A 94 5.71 -10.18 11.73
C TYR A 94 4.91 -8.89 11.55
N CYS A 95 4.82 -8.42 10.33
CA CYS A 95 4.11 -7.20 9.97
C CYS A 95 3.09 -7.50 8.88
N SER A 96 1.85 -7.10 9.12
CA SER A 96 0.79 -7.28 8.12
C SER A 96 -0.25 -6.18 8.21
N TYR A 97 -0.68 -5.71 7.06
CA TYR A 97 -1.87 -4.88 6.93
C TYR A 97 -2.53 -5.09 5.57
N PHE A 98 -3.80 -4.79 5.50
CA PHE A 98 -4.59 -4.91 4.28
C PHE A 98 -5.70 -3.86 4.23
N GLY A 99 -6.27 -3.69 3.04
CA GLY A 99 -7.37 -2.76 2.82
C GLY A 99 -7.60 -2.51 1.34
N THR A 100 -8.22 -1.37 1.03
CA THR A 100 -8.34 -0.89 -0.35
C THR A 100 -7.17 0.00 -0.72
N TYR A 101 -6.81 0.03 -2.00
CA TYR A 101 -5.76 0.94 -2.45
C TYR A 101 -6.16 1.73 -3.69
N ARG A 102 -5.55 2.89 -3.83
CA ARG A 102 -5.62 3.74 -5.03
C ARG A 102 -4.22 3.96 -5.57
N TYR A 103 -4.03 3.63 -6.83
CA TYR A 103 -2.81 3.96 -7.58
C TYR A 103 -2.88 5.39 -8.09
N ASP A 104 -1.77 6.13 -7.98
CA ASP A 104 -1.63 7.48 -8.51
C ASP A 104 -0.65 7.44 -9.71
N PRO A 105 -1.14 7.56 -10.95
CA PRO A 105 -0.27 7.53 -12.12
C PRO A 105 0.54 8.81 -12.32
N ALA A 106 0.12 9.93 -11.73
CA ALA A 106 0.77 11.22 -11.90
C ALA A 106 1.98 11.40 -10.97
N GLY A 107 1.96 10.74 -9.81
CA GLY A 107 3.10 10.72 -8.91
C GLY A 107 3.30 9.28 -8.43
N PRO A 108 4.26 8.50 -8.97
CA PRO A 108 4.31 7.06 -8.83
C PRO A 108 4.22 6.61 -7.36
N GLY A 109 2.98 6.38 -6.93
CA GLY A 109 2.61 6.07 -5.56
C GLY A 109 1.31 5.29 -5.51
N TRP A 110 1.05 4.72 -4.35
CA TRP A 110 -0.28 4.25 -3.99
C TRP A 110 -0.62 4.70 -2.57
N THR A 111 -1.91 4.79 -2.31
CA THR A 111 -2.43 5.05 -0.96
C THR A 111 -3.32 3.88 -0.58
N THR A 112 -3.00 3.24 0.54
CA THR A 112 -3.83 2.18 1.15
C THR A 112 -4.70 2.80 2.22
N HIS A 113 -6.02 2.61 2.11
CA HIS A 113 -6.91 2.80 3.26
C HIS A 113 -6.93 1.47 4.05
N VAL A 114 -6.34 1.49 5.23
CA VAL A 114 -6.10 0.29 6.03
C VAL A 114 -7.36 -0.13 6.77
N THR A 115 -7.86 -1.35 6.50
CA THR A 115 -9.04 -1.93 7.17
C THR A 115 -8.68 -3.02 8.17
N GLY A 116 -7.43 -3.49 8.16
CA GLY A 116 -6.90 -4.43 9.14
C GLY A 116 -5.38 -4.37 9.19
N ALA A 117 -4.81 -4.40 10.39
CA ALA A 117 -3.39 -4.35 10.63
C ALA A 117 -3.03 -4.96 11.97
N ASN A 118 -1.80 -5.47 12.09
CA ASN A 118 -1.17 -5.74 13.39
C ASN A 118 -0.22 -4.60 13.82
N ILE A 119 -0.40 -3.43 13.24
CA ILE A 119 0.20 -2.16 13.65
C ILE A 119 -0.94 -1.31 14.18
N PRO A 120 -1.05 -1.06 15.51
CA PRO A 120 -2.22 -0.42 16.11
C PRO A 120 -2.63 0.89 15.45
N ASN A 121 -1.66 1.79 15.21
CA ASN A 121 -1.92 3.11 14.63
C ASN A 121 -2.24 3.09 13.12
N TYR A 122 -2.16 1.95 12.44
CA TYR A 122 -2.49 1.89 11.01
C TYR A 122 -3.98 1.72 10.74
N LEU A 123 -4.71 1.12 11.68
CA LEU A 123 -6.14 0.83 11.48
C LEU A 123 -6.95 2.11 11.21
N GLY A 124 -7.70 2.13 10.11
CA GLY A 124 -8.53 3.27 9.71
C GLY A 124 -7.76 4.43 9.08
N THR A 125 -6.44 4.32 8.91
CA THR A 125 -5.61 5.39 8.33
C THR A 125 -5.35 5.20 6.83
N ASN A 126 -4.77 6.23 6.22
CA ASN A 126 -4.34 6.22 4.83
C ASN A 126 -2.80 6.16 4.78
N GLN A 127 -2.26 5.05 4.34
CA GLN A 127 -0.83 4.83 4.20
C GLN A 127 -0.39 5.07 2.76
N ARG A 128 0.29 6.19 2.49
CA ARG A 128 0.87 6.50 1.18
C ARG A 128 2.26 5.90 1.06
N ARG A 129 2.56 5.35 -0.12
CA ARG A 129 3.89 4.82 -0.47
C ARG A 129 4.28 5.31 -1.85
N THR A 130 5.53 5.70 -2.01
CA THR A 130 6.12 6.01 -3.32
C THR A 130 6.90 4.81 -3.84
N PHE A 131 6.92 4.62 -5.16
CA PHE A 131 7.60 3.49 -5.75
C PHE A 131 8.15 3.78 -7.14
N MET A 132 9.03 2.88 -7.58
CA MET A 132 9.52 2.78 -8.94
C MET A 132 9.44 1.32 -9.39
N ILE A 133 9.08 1.09 -10.65
CA ILE A 133 9.16 -0.24 -11.27
C ILE A 133 10.31 -0.24 -12.27
N LYS A 134 11.22 -1.21 -12.12
CA LYS A 134 12.32 -1.49 -13.05
C LYS A 134 12.24 -2.96 -13.49
N GLY A 135 11.68 -3.21 -14.68
CA GLY A 135 11.41 -4.58 -15.13
C GLY A 135 10.47 -5.30 -14.16
N ASP A 136 10.95 -6.39 -13.57
CA ASP A 136 10.20 -7.17 -12.59
C ASP A 136 10.40 -6.72 -11.13
N LEU A 137 11.10 -5.62 -10.90
CA LEU A 137 11.33 -5.10 -9.56
C LEU A 137 10.38 -3.94 -9.25
N LEU A 138 9.71 -4.03 -8.11
CA LEU A 138 9.01 -2.95 -7.43
C LEU A 138 9.91 -2.44 -6.30
N ILE A 139 10.32 -1.20 -6.38
CA ILE A 139 11.19 -0.55 -5.40
C ILE A 139 10.37 0.52 -4.70
N VAL A 140 10.13 0.32 -3.41
CA VAL A 140 9.45 1.28 -2.53
C VAL A 140 10.51 2.01 -1.75
N SER A 141 10.45 3.34 -1.74
CA SER A 141 11.42 4.18 -1.02
C SER A 141 10.68 5.28 -0.28
N GLU A 142 11.06 5.48 0.96
CA GLU A 142 10.50 6.49 1.86
C GLU A 142 11.59 7.08 2.75
N ALA A 143 11.32 8.24 3.33
CA ALA A 143 12.10 8.78 4.44
C ALA A 143 11.14 9.12 5.57
N TYR A 144 11.52 8.79 6.79
CA TYR A 144 10.76 9.07 8.00
C TYR A 144 11.69 9.48 9.15
N LEU A 145 11.13 10.10 10.17
CA LEU A 145 11.86 10.45 11.39
C LEU A 145 11.65 9.38 12.45
N ALA A 146 12.73 8.90 13.03
CA ALA A 146 12.73 8.06 14.21
C ALA A 146 13.80 8.59 15.20
N ASP A 147 13.42 8.85 16.42
CA ASP A 147 14.30 9.41 17.46
C ASP A 147 15.06 10.67 17.01
N GLY A 148 14.37 11.55 16.25
CA GLY A 148 14.96 12.77 15.71
C GLY A 148 15.99 12.57 14.59
N LYS A 149 16.12 11.36 14.05
CA LYS A 149 17.02 11.03 12.92
C LYS A 149 16.22 10.71 11.68
N THR A 150 16.69 11.16 10.52
CA THR A 150 16.12 10.73 9.25
C THR A 150 16.54 9.30 8.94
N ILE A 151 15.56 8.47 8.65
CA ILE A 151 15.73 7.08 8.23
C ILE A 151 15.28 6.94 6.77
N HIS A 152 16.14 6.42 5.92
CA HIS A 152 15.83 6.09 4.53
C HIS A 152 15.41 4.64 4.44
N ALA A 153 14.12 4.42 4.22
CA ALA A 153 13.52 3.10 4.08
C ALA A 153 13.54 2.66 2.62
N LYS A 154 13.98 1.42 2.38
CA LYS A 154 13.94 0.81 1.06
C LYS A 154 13.41 -0.62 1.14
N ARG A 155 12.44 -0.91 0.27
CA ARG A 155 11.87 -2.25 0.08
C ARG A 155 12.02 -2.62 -1.38
N VAL A 156 12.61 -3.76 -1.66
CA VAL A 156 12.74 -4.30 -3.02
C VAL A 156 11.93 -5.58 -3.11
N LEU A 157 11.03 -5.61 -4.08
CA LEU A 157 10.17 -6.75 -4.32
C LEU A 157 10.30 -7.21 -5.78
N ARG A 158 10.19 -8.50 -6.00
CA ARG A 158 10.17 -9.11 -7.33
C ARG A 158 8.78 -9.62 -7.66
N ARG A 159 8.34 -9.33 -8.89
CA ARG A 159 7.06 -9.83 -9.40
C ARG A 159 7.05 -11.35 -9.41
N VAL A 160 6.03 -11.93 -8.81
CA VAL A 160 5.78 -13.38 -8.91
C VAL A 160 5.23 -13.66 -10.30
N ARG A 161 5.91 -14.49 -11.07
CA ARG A 161 5.45 -15.01 -12.36
C ARG A 161 4.83 -16.38 -12.15
N ARG A 162 3.83 -16.70 -12.95
CA ARG A 162 3.30 -18.05 -13.08
C ARG A 162 4.24 -18.90 -13.89
#